data_7ce0b13b0097a80605a5ef641cf5dbac
#
_entry.id   7ce0b13b0097a80605a5ef641cf5dbac
#
_cell.length_a   1.000
_cell.length_b   1.000
_cell.length_c   1.000
_cell.angle_alpha   90.00
_cell.angle_beta   90.00
_cell.angle_gamma   90.00
#
_symmetry.space_group_name_H-M   'P 1'
#
loop_
_entity.id
_entity.type
_entity.pdbx_description
1 polymer ?
#
loop_
_entity_poly.entity_id
_entity_poly.type
_entity_poly.pdbx_seq_one_letter_code
_entity_poly.pdbx_strand_id
1 'polypeptide(L)'
;MQKITCHFDKAQYLPGEPVRLILPAHSALLSATFFRMERPVTLQAVREGDTLVLTDVPVGGYGLRISTEDGVWEGAFDVVSDRRTEIRYGFLSDFSSGDGDRLDVEWMRDLHLNAVQFYDWMYRHDRLLPPTEQYDDPMGRQTDLSVISKKIEHCKACGIRPQCDCLLPGLYRQCCIQRSLPYLAGAGPAGQHPLPDLAGTQPHLHRVVPQQGLHLQHHQL
;
A
#
# COMPACT_ATOMS: atom_id res chain seq x y z
N MET A 1 5.72 -22.14 -25.43
CA MET A 1 6.47 -21.66 -24.24
C MET A 1 5.49 -21.61 -23.07
N GLN A 2 5.81 -22.29 -21.98
CA GLN A 2 5.00 -22.26 -20.78
C GLN A 2 5.16 -20.88 -20.11
N LYS A 3 4.06 -20.33 -19.62
CA LYS A 3 4.08 -19.05 -18.90
C LYS A 3 4.44 -19.35 -17.44
N ILE A 4 5.59 -18.90 -16.99
CA ILE A 4 5.99 -18.95 -15.58
C ILE A 4 5.46 -17.71 -14.86
N THR A 5 5.40 -17.76 -13.52
CA THR A 5 5.01 -16.63 -12.69
C THR A 5 6.15 -16.30 -11.75
N CYS A 6 6.63 -15.06 -11.79
CA CYS A 6 7.54 -14.48 -10.82
C CYS A 6 6.84 -13.28 -10.15
N HIS A 7 7.27 -12.90 -8.97
CA HIS A 7 6.72 -11.74 -8.28
C HIS A 7 7.79 -11.04 -7.44
N PHE A 8 7.66 -9.75 -7.29
CA PHE A 8 8.49 -8.97 -6.38
C PHE A 8 8.01 -9.12 -4.94
N ASP A 9 8.91 -9.00 -3.97
CA ASP A 9 8.53 -9.01 -2.54
C ASP A 9 7.80 -7.73 -2.12
N LYS A 10 8.03 -6.60 -2.82
CA LYS A 10 7.41 -5.31 -2.53
C LYS A 10 6.82 -4.67 -3.77
N ALA A 11 5.80 -3.84 -3.55
CA ALA A 11 5.18 -3.03 -4.61
C ALA A 11 6.14 -1.96 -5.17
N GLN A 12 7.05 -1.42 -4.34
CA GLN A 12 7.96 -0.33 -4.70
C GLN A 12 9.16 -0.31 -3.76
N TYR A 13 10.32 0.12 -4.24
CA TYR A 13 11.58 0.16 -3.49
C TYR A 13 12.10 1.57 -3.29
N LEU A 14 12.94 1.77 -2.26
CA LEU A 14 13.71 2.98 -2.03
C LEU A 14 15.19 2.75 -2.36
N PRO A 15 15.98 3.83 -2.60
CA PRO A 15 17.42 3.71 -2.79
C PRO A 15 18.10 2.97 -1.64
N GLY A 16 18.97 2.02 -1.97
CA GLY A 16 19.65 1.19 -0.99
C GLY A 16 18.84 -0.01 -0.47
N GLU A 17 17.55 -0.12 -0.77
CA GLU A 17 16.79 -1.35 -0.53
C GLU A 17 17.14 -2.39 -1.61
N PRO A 18 17.40 -3.67 -1.24
CA PRO A 18 17.55 -4.72 -2.22
C PRO A 18 16.23 -5.01 -2.91
N VAL A 19 16.23 -5.06 -4.23
CA VAL A 19 15.09 -5.49 -5.04
C VAL A 19 15.10 -7.02 -5.12
N ARG A 20 14.02 -7.67 -4.66
CA ARG A 20 13.92 -9.12 -4.59
C ARG A 20 12.83 -9.62 -5.53
N LEU A 21 13.23 -10.43 -6.51
CA LEU A 21 12.33 -11.13 -7.41
C LEU A 21 12.30 -12.60 -7.03
N ILE A 22 11.13 -13.12 -6.68
CA ILE A 22 10.91 -14.52 -6.36
C ILE A 22 10.61 -15.27 -7.65
N LEU A 23 11.44 -16.24 -7.94
CA LEU A 23 11.34 -17.12 -9.12
C LEU A 23 10.49 -18.35 -8.80
N PRO A 24 9.99 -19.09 -9.81
CA PRO A 24 9.36 -20.37 -9.57
C PRO A 24 10.30 -21.33 -8.84
N ALA A 25 9.78 -22.06 -7.88
CA ALA A 25 10.55 -23.01 -7.10
C ALA A 25 11.25 -24.04 -8.01
N HIS A 26 12.53 -24.29 -7.73
CA HIS A 26 13.37 -25.27 -8.46
C HIS A 26 13.62 -24.99 -9.95
N SER A 27 13.17 -23.84 -10.47
CA SER A 27 13.41 -23.48 -11.87
C SER A 27 14.84 -22.96 -12.07
N ALA A 28 15.56 -23.49 -13.07
CA ALA A 28 16.89 -23.01 -13.40
C ALA A 28 16.81 -21.68 -14.15
N LEU A 29 17.46 -20.64 -13.62
CA LEU A 29 17.56 -19.35 -14.28
C LEU A 29 18.58 -19.43 -15.42
N LEU A 30 18.15 -19.20 -16.65
CA LEU A 30 19.00 -19.18 -17.85
C LEU A 30 19.53 -17.76 -18.13
N SER A 31 18.66 -16.75 -18.02
CA SER A 31 19.06 -15.35 -18.20
C SER A 31 18.13 -14.38 -17.50
N ALA A 32 18.69 -13.22 -17.14
CA ALA A 32 17.96 -12.05 -16.67
C ALA A 32 18.43 -10.83 -17.47
N THR A 33 17.50 -10.15 -18.13
CA THR A 33 17.80 -8.94 -18.90
C THR A 33 16.99 -7.80 -18.35
N PHE A 34 17.66 -6.68 -18.07
CA PHE A 34 17.04 -5.47 -17.50
C PHE A 34 16.98 -4.37 -18.53
N PHE A 35 15.93 -3.55 -18.43
CA PHE A 35 15.70 -2.45 -19.35
C PHE A 35 15.37 -1.18 -18.58
N ARG A 36 15.81 -0.04 -19.09
CA ARG A 36 15.31 1.26 -18.67
C ARG A 36 14.68 1.91 -19.89
N MET A 37 13.37 2.09 -19.84
CA MET A 37 12.59 2.31 -21.05
C MET A 37 12.86 1.16 -22.03
N GLU A 38 13.17 1.39 -23.27
CA GLU A 38 13.45 0.33 -24.27
C GLU A 38 14.95 -0.03 -24.37
N ARG A 39 15.81 0.55 -23.53
CA ARG A 39 17.26 0.35 -23.60
C ARG A 39 17.72 -0.67 -22.58
N PRO A 40 18.50 -1.69 -23.00
CA PRO A 40 19.13 -2.60 -22.07
C PRO A 40 20.04 -1.87 -21.08
N VAL A 41 20.02 -2.28 -19.80
CA VAL A 41 20.89 -1.78 -18.76
C VAL A 41 21.50 -2.94 -17.99
N THR A 42 22.68 -2.70 -17.42
CA THR A 42 23.34 -3.67 -16.56
C THR A 42 23.05 -3.33 -15.11
N LEU A 43 22.45 -4.26 -14.38
CA LEU A 43 22.25 -4.18 -12.92
C LEU A 43 22.99 -5.33 -12.25
N GLN A 44 23.49 -5.08 -11.04
CA GLN A 44 24.10 -6.15 -10.24
C GLN A 44 22.98 -7.03 -9.68
N ALA A 45 23.00 -8.30 -10.03
CA ALA A 45 22.02 -9.28 -9.59
C ALA A 45 22.70 -10.56 -9.14
N VAL A 46 22.30 -11.06 -7.98
CA VAL A 46 22.80 -12.31 -7.39
C VAL A 46 21.61 -13.24 -7.15
N ARG A 47 21.77 -14.50 -7.48
CA ARG A 47 20.76 -15.52 -7.18
C ARG A 47 20.99 -16.10 -5.78
N GLU A 48 19.99 -16.05 -4.94
CA GLU A 48 19.93 -16.62 -3.59
C GLU A 48 18.76 -17.63 -3.53
N GLY A 49 19.05 -18.90 -3.77
CA GLY A 49 17.99 -19.93 -3.87
C GLY A 49 17.00 -19.64 -5.01
N ASP A 50 15.73 -19.48 -4.68
CA ASP A 50 14.67 -19.12 -5.63
C ASP A 50 14.44 -17.61 -5.74
N THR A 51 15.36 -16.79 -5.24
CA THR A 51 15.25 -15.33 -5.29
C THR A 51 16.39 -14.73 -6.08
N LEU A 52 16.08 -13.82 -7.00
CA LEU A 52 17.03 -12.94 -7.65
C LEU A 52 17.07 -11.61 -6.90
N VAL A 53 18.23 -11.28 -6.32
CA VAL A 53 18.45 -10.08 -5.52
C VAL A 53 19.27 -9.08 -6.30
N LEU A 54 18.74 -7.85 -6.46
CA LEU A 54 19.45 -6.75 -7.09
C LEU A 54 19.84 -5.74 -5.99
N THR A 55 21.09 -5.29 -6.05
CA THR A 55 21.62 -4.29 -5.10
C THR A 55 22.01 -3.02 -5.84
N ASP A 56 22.07 -1.91 -5.10
CA ASP A 56 22.52 -0.62 -5.60
C ASP A 56 21.78 -0.13 -6.87
N VAL A 57 20.48 -0.44 -6.95
CA VAL A 57 19.66 -0.05 -8.09
C VAL A 57 19.36 1.46 -8.01
N PRO A 58 19.74 2.26 -9.02
CA PRO A 58 19.45 3.70 -9.03
C PRO A 58 17.95 3.99 -9.10
N VAL A 59 17.56 5.20 -8.71
CA VAL A 59 16.17 5.69 -8.87
C VAL A 59 15.75 5.63 -10.32
N GLY A 60 14.59 5.03 -10.58
CA GLY A 60 13.99 4.87 -11.90
C GLY A 60 13.04 3.71 -12.01
N GLY A 61 12.34 3.65 -13.15
CA GLY A 61 11.52 2.51 -13.54
C GLY A 61 12.33 1.55 -14.42
N TYR A 62 12.18 0.26 -14.17
CA TYR A 62 12.90 -0.80 -14.86
C TYR A 62 11.95 -1.89 -15.34
N GLY A 63 12.14 -2.31 -16.58
CA GLY A 63 11.59 -3.56 -17.11
C GLY A 63 12.59 -4.68 -16.95
N LEU A 64 12.10 -5.90 -16.91
CA LEU A 64 12.97 -7.07 -16.94
C LEU A 64 12.32 -8.24 -17.66
N ARG A 65 13.18 -9.07 -18.26
CA ARG A 65 12.83 -10.35 -18.85
C ARG A 65 13.66 -11.44 -18.19
N ILE A 66 12.97 -12.42 -17.64
CA ILE A 66 13.54 -13.60 -16.99
C ILE A 66 13.27 -14.80 -17.89
N SER A 67 14.32 -15.54 -18.23
CA SER A 67 14.22 -16.83 -18.92
C SER A 67 14.68 -17.94 -17.99
N THR A 68 13.89 -18.98 -17.87
CA THR A 68 14.20 -20.19 -17.12
C THR A 68 14.02 -21.41 -18.04
N GLU A 69 14.35 -22.59 -17.54
CA GLU A 69 14.08 -23.84 -18.26
C GLU A 69 12.58 -24.06 -18.52
N ASP A 70 11.73 -23.56 -17.61
CA ASP A 70 10.28 -23.74 -17.67
C ASP A 70 9.56 -22.70 -18.54
N GLY A 71 10.20 -21.56 -18.85
CA GLY A 71 9.58 -20.52 -19.65
C GLY A 71 10.18 -19.14 -19.51
N VAL A 72 9.42 -18.15 -19.97
CA VAL A 72 9.80 -16.73 -19.90
C VAL A 72 8.75 -15.94 -19.13
N TRP A 73 9.21 -15.01 -18.31
CA TRP A 73 8.41 -14.03 -17.63
C TRP A 73 8.93 -12.62 -17.89
N GLU A 74 8.03 -11.68 -18.04
CA GLU A 74 8.33 -10.26 -18.17
C GLU A 74 7.58 -9.48 -17.08
N GLY A 75 8.26 -8.51 -16.49
CA GLY A 75 7.71 -7.66 -15.47
C GLY A 75 8.43 -6.34 -15.38
N ALA A 76 8.05 -5.56 -14.39
CA ALA A 76 8.64 -4.25 -14.12
C ALA A 76 8.76 -4.03 -12.62
N PHE A 77 9.64 -3.11 -12.22
CA PHE A 77 9.73 -2.59 -10.86
C PHE A 77 10.24 -1.16 -10.89
N ASP A 78 10.08 -0.45 -9.79
CA ASP A 78 10.60 0.90 -9.66
C ASP A 78 11.28 1.12 -8.31
N VAL A 79 12.34 1.91 -8.38
CA VAL A 79 13.02 2.49 -7.22
C VAL A 79 12.72 3.98 -7.22
N VAL A 80 12.08 4.48 -6.17
CA VAL A 80 11.64 5.87 -6.08
C VAL A 80 12.38 6.60 -4.97
N SER A 81 12.63 7.90 -5.16
CA SER A 81 13.30 8.71 -4.15
C SER A 81 12.48 8.89 -2.88
N ASP A 82 11.16 8.95 -3.03
CA ASP A 82 10.20 9.07 -1.92
C ASP A 82 8.86 8.43 -2.33
N ARG A 83 8.43 7.42 -1.58
CA ARG A 83 7.14 6.75 -1.79
C ARG A 83 5.93 7.69 -1.71
N ARG A 84 6.07 8.85 -1.07
CA ARG A 84 4.99 9.84 -0.94
C ARG A 84 4.79 10.69 -2.19
N THR A 85 5.79 10.77 -3.07
CA THR A 85 5.72 11.52 -4.33
C THR A 85 5.26 10.66 -5.50
N GLU A 86 5.41 9.34 -5.39
CA GLU A 86 5.08 8.36 -6.44
C GLU A 86 3.93 7.44 -5.97
N ILE A 87 2.82 8.05 -5.55
CA ILE A 87 1.68 7.30 -4.99
C ILE A 87 0.91 6.62 -6.11
N ARG A 88 0.75 5.29 -5.98
CA ARG A 88 -0.18 4.46 -6.73
C ARG A 88 -1.19 3.88 -5.75
N TYR A 89 -2.45 4.19 -5.95
CA TYR A 89 -3.49 4.06 -4.96
C TYR A 89 -4.55 3.03 -5.35
N GLY A 90 -4.99 2.25 -4.39
CA GLY A 90 -6.05 1.27 -4.53
C GLY A 90 -6.96 1.17 -3.31
N PHE A 91 -7.94 0.27 -3.36
CA PHE A 91 -8.93 0.05 -2.31
C PHE A 91 -9.00 -1.42 -1.93
N LEU A 92 -9.23 -1.69 -0.64
CA LEU A 92 -9.70 -2.96 -0.11
C LEU A 92 -11.06 -2.73 0.55
N SER A 93 -12.05 -3.56 0.25
CA SER A 93 -13.42 -3.42 0.73
C SER A 93 -14.01 -4.69 1.33
N ASP A 94 -13.33 -5.85 1.18
CA ASP A 94 -13.82 -7.14 1.61
C ASP A 94 -13.06 -7.61 2.85
N PHE A 95 -13.78 -7.69 3.97
CA PHE A 95 -13.23 -7.95 5.30
C PHE A 95 -14.05 -8.98 6.08
N SER A 96 -14.82 -9.82 5.42
CA SER A 96 -15.52 -10.92 6.09
C SER A 96 -14.52 -11.97 6.58
N SER A 97 -14.95 -12.84 7.46
CA SER A 97 -14.10 -13.93 7.99
C SER A 97 -13.56 -14.87 6.89
N GLY A 98 -14.19 -14.90 5.71
CA GLY A 98 -13.73 -15.64 4.54
C GLY A 98 -12.60 -14.95 3.75
N ASP A 99 -12.39 -13.66 3.94
CA ASP A 99 -11.47 -12.83 3.13
C ASP A 99 -10.07 -12.71 3.73
N GLY A 100 -9.70 -13.60 4.65
CA GLY A 100 -8.45 -13.53 5.40
C GLY A 100 -7.20 -13.99 4.65
N ASP A 101 -7.30 -14.32 3.36
CA ASP A 101 -6.17 -14.69 2.52
C ASP A 101 -5.33 -13.47 2.10
N ARG A 102 -4.29 -13.71 1.29
CA ARG A 102 -3.34 -12.68 0.84
C ARG A 102 -3.55 -12.24 -0.60
N LEU A 103 -4.44 -12.88 -1.34
CA LEU A 103 -4.50 -12.77 -2.80
C LEU A 103 -4.74 -11.34 -3.28
N ASP A 104 -5.65 -10.62 -2.65
CA ASP A 104 -5.98 -9.25 -3.00
C ASP A 104 -4.79 -8.29 -2.77
N VAL A 105 -4.08 -8.44 -1.64
CA VAL A 105 -2.89 -7.65 -1.33
C VAL A 105 -1.73 -8.01 -2.26
N GLU A 106 -1.57 -9.28 -2.60
CA GLU A 106 -0.55 -9.75 -3.54
C GLU A 106 -0.81 -9.21 -4.95
N TRP A 107 -2.05 -9.18 -5.41
CA TRP A 107 -2.42 -8.53 -6.67
C TRP A 107 -2.12 -7.03 -6.66
N MET A 108 -2.40 -6.35 -5.55
CA MET A 108 -2.04 -4.92 -5.41
C MET A 108 -0.54 -4.70 -5.47
N ARG A 109 0.26 -5.56 -4.84
CA ARG A 109 1.72 -5.55 -4.94
C ARG A 109 2.17 -5.73 -6.40
N ASP A 110 1.61 -6.72 -7.10
CA ASP A 110 1.97 -7.03 -8.48
C ASP A 110 1.52 -5.94 -9.47
N LEU A 111 0.50 -5.15 -9.12
CA LEU A 111 0.08 -3.94 -9.82
C LEU A 111 0.87 -2.68 -9.37
N HIS A 112 1.86 -2.84 -8.49
CA HIS A 112 2.70 -1.76 -7.94
C HIS A 112 1.91 -0.68 -7.18
N LEU A 113 0.77 -1.01 -6.58
CA LEU A 113 0.04 -0.11 -5.70
C LEU A 113 0.79 -0.01 -4.36
N ASN A 114 1.26 1.17 -4.03
CA ASN A 114 2.04 1.41 -2.80
C ASN A 114 1.24 2.07 -1.67
N ALA A 115 -0.02 2.40 -1.92
CA ALA A 115 -0.97 2.92 -0.94
C ALA A 115 -2.34 2.28 -1.17
N VAL A 116 -2.97 1.82 -0.11
CA VAL A 116 -4.27 1.14 -0.17
C VAL A 116 -5.17 1.67 0.92
N GLN A 117 -6.37 2.12 0.53
CA GLN A 117 -7.41 2.52 1.45
C GLN A 117 -8.25 1.30 1.86
N PHE A 118 -8.42 1.15 3.16
CA PHE A 118 -9.37 0.21 3.74
C PHE A 118 -10.73 0.91 3.77
N TYR A 119 -11.60 0.54 2.83
CA TYR A 119 -12.82 1.25 2.55
C TYR A 119 -14.01 0.67 3.33
N ASP A 120 -14.78 1.54 4.00
CA ASP A 120 -16.01 1.21 4.73
C ASP A 120 -15.89 0.04 5.73
N TRP A 121 -14.76 -0.10 6.38
CA TRP A 121 -14.53 -1.15 7.39
C TRP A 121 -15.10 -0.79 8.77
N MET A 122 -15.46 0.46 9.01
CA MET A 122 -15.87 0.97 10.32
C MET A 122 -17.23 0.41 10.75
N TYR A 123 -17.44 0.29 12.07
CA TYR A 123 -18.71 -0.17 12.62
C TYR A 123 -19.85 0.83 12.36
N ARG A 124 -19.61 2.12 12.64
CA ARG A 124 -20.53 3.24 12.39
C ARG A 124 -19.72 4.51 12.17
N HIS A 125 -20.31 5.52 11.52
CA HIS A 125 -19.61 6.78 11.25
C HIS A 125 -19.30 7.58 12.52
N ASP A 126 -20.12 7.46 13.55
CA ASP A 126 -19.96 8.10 14.87
C ASP A 126 -19.18 7.22 15.87
N ARG A 127 -19.10 5.92 15.60
CA ARG A 127 -18.39 4.94 16.42
C ARG A 127 -17.59 3.99 15.55
N LEU A 128 -16.34 4.34 15.25
CA LEU A 128 -15.51 3.60 14.32
C LEU A 128 -15.20 2.17 14.78
N LEU A 129 -14.85 2.01 16.07
CA LEU A 129 -14.53 0.70 16.62
C LEU A 129 -15.81 -0.05 17.03
N PRO A 130 -15.95 -1.31 16.59
CA PRO A 130 -17.08 -2.13 16.92
C PRO A 130 -17.03 -2.62 18.39
N PRO A 131 -18.17 -3.05 18.95
CA PRO A 131 -18.22 -3.66 20.28
C PRO A 131 -17.72 -5.12 20.30
N THR A 132 -17.68 -5.77 19.15
CA THR A 132 -17.30 -7.16 18.95
C THR A 132 -16.33 -7.29 17.78
N GLU A 133 -15.58 -8.37 17.72
CA GLU A 133 -14.63 -8.64 16.65
C GLU A 133 -15.32 -8.78 15.28
N GLN A 134 -16.47 -9.44 15.28
CA GLN A 134 -17.33 -9.57 14.09
C GLN A 134 -18.54 -8.65 14.24
N TYR A 135 -18.86 -7.93 13.19
CA TYR A 135 -19.94 -6.93 13.17
C TYR A 135 -20.42 -6.67 11.74
N ASP A 136 -21.57 -6.02 11.63
CA ASP A 136 -22.06 -5.50 10.37
C ASP A 136 -21.60 -4.02 10.22
N ASP A 137 -21.00 -3.69 9.07
CA ASP A 137 -20.63 -2.33 8.71
C ASP A 137 -21.89 -1.44 8.47
N PRO A 138 -21.75 -0.15 8.17
CA PRO A 138 -22.90 0.73 7.89
C PRO A 138 -23.74 0.30 6.70
N MET A 139 -23.18 -0.50 5.79
CA MET A 139 -23.86 -1.03 4.60
C MET A 139 -24.50 -2.40 4.85
N GLY A 140 -24.38 -2.97 6.05
CA GLY A 140 -24.88 -4.29 6.42
C GLY A 140 -24.01 -5.45 5.95
N ARG A 141 -22.72 -5.21 5.60
CA ARG A 141 -21.79 -6.27 5.23
C ARG A 141 -21.11 -6.81 6.51
N GLN A 142 -20.96 -8.12 6.56
CA GLN A 142 -20.21 -8.74 7.65
C GLN A 142 -18.73 -8.39 7.56
N THR A 143 -18.18 -7.90 8.65
CA THR A 143 -16.79 -7.48 8.79
C THR A 143 -16.16 -8.16 10.02
N ASP A 144 -14.88 -8.51 9.92
CA ASP A 144 -14.09 -9.14 10.97
C ASP A 144 -12.78 -8.34 11.18
N LEU A 145 -12.60 -7.81 12.39
CA LEU A 145 -11.39 -7.03 12.74
C LEU A 145 -10.11 -7.84 12.62
N SER A 146 -10.16 -9.15 12.82
CA SER A 146 -8.99 -10.02 12.67
C SER A 146 -8.52 -10.07 11.21
N VAL A 147 -9.46 -10.06 10.26
CA VAL A 147 -9.17 -10.00 8.82
C VAL A 147 -8.55 -8.67 8.45
N ILE A 148 -9.12 -7.56 8.94
CA ILE A 148 -8.54 -6.22 8.72
C ILE A 148 -7.10 -6.17 9.24
N SER A 149 -6.86 -6.67 10.44
CA SER A 149 -5.52 -6.70 11.04
C SER A 149 -4.53 -7.53 10.21
N LYS A 150 -4.94 -8.71 9.74
CA LYS A 150 -4.14 -9.56 8.85
C LYS A 150 -3.81 -8.86 7.54
N LYS A 151 -4.79 -8.23 6.88
CA LYS A 151 -4.58 -7.50 5.63
C LYS A 151 -3.64 -6.31 5.82
N ILE A 152 -3.70 -5.59 6.94
CA ILE A 152 -2.73 -4.53 7.28
C ILE A 152 -1.30 -5.09 7.36
N GLU A 153 -1.10 -6.21 8.04
CA GLU A 153 0.23 -6.83 8.14
C GLU A 153 0.72 -7.35 6.76
N HIS A 154 -0.17 -7.90 5.94
CA HIS A 154 0.15 -8.29 4.57
C HIS A 154 0.55 -7.08 3.71
N CYS A 155 -0.18 -5.96 3.79
CA CYS A 155 0.18 -4.72 3.10
C CYS A 155 1.58 -4.25 3.51
N LYS A 156 1.89 -4.22 4.81
CA LYS A 156 3.21 -3.84 5.31
C LYS A 156 4.31 -4.76 4.78
N ALA A 157 4.09 -6.07 4.80
CA ALA A 157 5.04 -7.05 4.28
C ALA A 157 5.32 -6.84 2.79
N CYS A 158 4.31 -6.43 2.00
CA CYS A 158 4.43 -6.10 0.58
C CYS A 158 4.91 -4.66 0.31
N GLY A 159 5.31 -3.89 1.32
CA GLY A 159 5.73 -2.49 1.18
C GLY A 159 4.59 -1.54 0.78
N ILE A 160 3.33 -1.96 0.95
CA ILE A 160 2.13 -1.19 0.69
C ILE A 160 1.74 -0.44 1.97
N ARG A 161 1.40 0.83 1.83
CA ARG A 161 0.95 1.68 2.94
C ARG A 161 -0.56 1.56 3.12
N PRO A 162 -1.06 0.93 4.20
CA PRO A 162 -2.47 0.90 4.51
C PRO A 162 -2.93 2.28 4.99
N GLN A 163 -4.06 2.74 4.48
CA GLN A 163 -4.73 3.97 4.89
C GLN A 163 -6.15 3.63 5.34
N CYS A 164 -6.56 4.18 6.48
CA CYS A 164 -7.93 4.07 6.93
C CYS A 164 -8.77 5.18 6.32
N ASP A 165 -9.99 4.85 5.94
CA ASP A 165 -10.97 5.84 5.55
C ASP A 165 -11.50 6.55 6.80
N CYS A 166 -11.06 7.78 7.01
CA CYS A 166 -11.50 8.64 8.10
C CYS A 166 -12.14 9.89 7.53
N LEU A 167 -13.44 9.87 7.39
CA LEU A 167 -14.23 10.97 6.86
C LEU A 167 -14.25 12.23 7.76
N LEU A 168 -13.79 12.14 9.01
CA LEU A 168 -13.83 13.25 9.97
C LEU A 168 -12.43 13.68 10.43
N PRO A 169 -12.01 14.92 10.15
CA PRO A 169 -10.68 15.43 10.52
C PRO A 169 -10.35 15.35 12.03
N GLY A 170 -11.36 15.36 12.90
CA GLY A 170 -11.18 15.27 14.37
C GLY A 170 -10.86 13.86 14.89
N LEU A 171 -11.15 12.81 14.13
CA LEU A 171 -10.96 11.42 14.52
C LEU A 171 -9.65 10.80 14.01
N TYR A 172 -8.84 11.57 13.29
CA TYR A 172 -7.56 11.15 12.72
C TYR A 172 -6.61 10.47 13.72
N ARG A 173 -6.71 10.81 15.00
CA ARG A 173 -5.90 10.20 16.08
C ARG A 173 -6.39 8.81 16.51
N GLN A 174 -7.67 8.49 16.33
CA GLN A 174 -8.24 7.19 16.68
C GLN A 174 -8.13 6.18 15.53
N CYS A 175 -8.09 6.65 14.30
CA CYS A 175 -8.08 5.83 13.09
C CYS A 175 -6.70 5.33 12.65
N CYS A 176 -5.63 5.72 13.36
CA CYS A 176 -4.33 5.09 13.17
C CYS A 176 -4.35 3.69 13.79
N ILE A 177 -4.85 2.69 13.07
CA ILE A 177 -4.81 1.26 13.43
C ILE A 177 -3.41 0.86 13.91
N GLN A 178 -2.35 1.52 13.44
CA GLN A 178 -0.98 1.32 13.95
C GLN A 178 -0.81 1.59 15.45
N ARG A 179 -1.67 2.41 16.08
CA ARG A 179 -1.64 2.65 17.54
C ARG A 179 -2.68 1.84 18.32
N SER A 180 -3.68 1.30 17.66
CA SER A 180 -4.80 0.60 18.32
C SER A 180 -4.61 -0.91 18.41
N LEU A 181 -3.82 -1.53 17.53
CA LEU A 181 -3.56 -2.96 17.54
C LEU A 181 -2.87 -3.48 18.81
N PRO A 182 -1.94 -2.77 19.48
CA PRO A 182 -1.42 -3.22 20.78
C PRO A 182 -2.48 -3.20 21.89
N TYR A 183 -3.54 -2.39 21.72
CA TYR A 183 -4.63 -2.28 22.72
C TYR A 183 -5.65 -3.41 22.61
N LEU A 184 -5.81 -4.02 21.43
CA LEU A 184 -6.70 -5.14 21.20
C LEU A 184 -6.07 -6.49 21.59
N ALA A 185 -4.74 -6.55 21.71
CA ALA A 185 -3.98 -7.73 22.09
C ALA A 185 -3.74 -7.85 23.62
N GLY A 186 -4.76 -7.55 24.45
CA GLY A 186 -4.81 -8.02 25.84
C GLY A 186 -3.98 -7.25 26.87
N ALA A 187 -4.00 -5.93 26.88
CA ALA A 187 -3.60 -5.15 28.05
C ALA A 187 -4.85 -4.79 28.87
N GLY A 188 -4.95 -5.37 30.06
CA GLY A 188 -5.96 -5.02 31.07
C GLY A 188 -5.90 -3.55 31.49
N PRO A 189 -6.86 -3.07 32.29
CA PRO A 189 -7.03 -1.65 32.56
C PRO A 189 -5.89 -1.10 33.42
N ALA A 190 -5.01 -0.34 32.81
CA ALA A 190 -3.95 0.37 33.53
C ALA A 190 -3.85 1.82 33.04
N GLY A 191 -4.18 2.71 33.96
CA GLY A 191 -3.60 4.03 34.03
C GLY A 191 -4.12 5.07 33.05
N GLN A 192 -5.05 5.89 33.54
CA GLN A 192 -5.35 7.21 32.99
C GLN A 192 -4.09 8.07 32.99
N HIS A 193 -3.51 8.34 31.81
CA HIS A 193 -2.57 9.44 31.66
C HIS A 193 -3.34 10.72 31.35
N PRO A 194 -3.09 11.82 32.09
CA PRO A 194 -3.76 13.08 31.84
C PRO A 194 -3.39 13.63 30.49
N LEU A 195 -4.40 14.10 29.75
CA LEU A 195 -4.26 14.82 28.49
C LEU A 195 -3.50 16.13 28.72
N PRO A 196 -2.53 16.51 27.89
CA PRO A 196 -1.97 17.85 27.94
C PRO A 196 -3.03 18.87 27.50
N ASP A 197 -3.20 19.86 28.32
CA ASP A 197 -4.09 21.02 28.15
C ASP A 197 -3.63 21.84 26.93
N LEU A 198 -4.42 21.84 25.86
CA LEU A 198 -4.21 22.69 24.70
C LEU A 198 -5.22 23.86 24.68
N ALA A 199 -5.25 24.63 25.77
CA ALA A 199 -5.82 25.97 25.77
C ALA A 199 -4.72 26.95 25.28
N GLY A 200 -4.88 27.50 24.11
CA GLY A 200 -4.08 28.63 23.64
C GLY A 200 -3.30 28.41 22.34
N THR A 201 -3.96 28.60 21.22
CA THR A 201 -3.56 29.46 20.10
C THR A 201 -4.53 29.25 18.92
N GLN A 202 -5.39 30.22 18.72
CA GLN A 202 -6.18 30.32 17.49
C GLN A 202 -5.27 30.87 16.37
N PRO A 203 -5.17 30.21 15.22
CA PRO A 203 -4.58 30.85 14.03
C PRO A 203 -5.67 31.72 13.39
N HIS A 204 -5.30 32.98 13.11
CA HIS A 204 -6.06 33.95 12.38
C HIS A 204 -6.52 33.39 11.02
N LEU A 205 -7.82 33.39 10.80
CA LEU A 205 -8.45 33.15 9.50
C LEU A 205 -8.15 34.34 8.58
N HIS A 206 -7.27 34.16 7.63
CA HIS A 206 -7.14 35.08 6.49
C HIS A 206 -8.40 35.00 5.62
N ARG A 207 -9.08 36.12 5.58
CA ARG A 207 -10.24 36.41 4.74
C ARG A 207 -9.86 36.29 3.26
N VAL A 208 -10.39 35.30 2.57
CA VAL A 208 -10.28 35.18 1.10
C VAL A 208 -11.23 36.20 0.47
N VAL A 209 -10.66 37.14 -0.26
CA VAL A 209 -11.39 38.10 -1.08
C VAL A 209 -11.77 37.42 -2.41
N PRO A 210 -13.04 37.50 -2.87
CA PRO A 210 -13.40 36.93 -4.17
C PRO A 210 -12.88 37.81 -5.31
N GLN A 211 -12.11 37.23 -6.20
CA GLN A 211 -11.76 37.88 -7.46
C GLN A 211 -12.92 37.78 -8.46
N GLN A 212 -13.25 38.92 -9.01
CA GLN A 212 -14.30 39.16 -9.98
C GLN A 212 -13.94 38.58 -11.36
N GLY A 213 -14.99 38.07 -12.01
CA GLY A 213 -15.34 38.11 -13.42
C GLY A 213 -14.27 37.92 -14.49
N LEU A 214 -14.27 36.76 -15.15
CA LEU A 214 -13.74 36.60 -16.50
C LEU A 214 -14.92 36.53 -17.49
N HIS A 215 -15.05 37.58 -18.29
CA HIS A 215 -15.93 37.64 -19.46
C HIS A 215 -15.49 36.62 -20.53
N LEU A 216 -16.37 35.71 -20.86
CA LEU A 216 -16.26 34.90 -22.08
C LEU A 216 -16.83 35.69 -23.26
N GLN A 217 -15.96 36.12 -24.18
CA GLN A 217 -16.40 36.57 -25.50
C GLN A 217 -16.58 35.36 -26.41
N HIS A 218 -17.79 35.23 -26.92
CA HIS A 218 -18.12 34.38 -28.07
C HIS A 218 -17.48 34.96 -29.32
N HIS A 219 -16.66 34.19 -30.04
CA HIS A 219 -16.45 34.36 -31.47
C HIS A 219 -17.05 33.17 -32.20
N GLN A 220 -18.15 33.50 -32.96
CA GLN A 220 -18.57 32.70 -34.10
C GLN A 220 -17.59 32.87 -35.27
N LEU A 221 -17.20 31.72 -35.83
CA LEU A 221 -17.16 31.45 -37.29
C LEU A 221 -16.97 29.92 -37.45
#